data_fd0460aefb80e0a636b4bb7f761f922a
#
_entry.id   fd0460aefb80e0a636b4bb7f761f922a
#
_cell.length_a   1.000
_cell.length_b   1.000
_cell.length_c   1.000
_cell.angle_alpha   90.00
_cell.angle_beta   90.00
_cell.angle_gamma   90.00
#
_symmetry.space_group_name_H-M   'P 1'
#
loop_
_entity.id
_entity.type
_entity.pdbx_description
1 polymer ?
#
loop_
_entity_poly.entity_id
_entity_poly.type
_entity_poly.pdbx_seq_one_letter_code
_entity_poly.pdbx_strand_id
1 'polypeptide(L)'
;MRGVGRIVVMVVAMVACSCLAPQNTQMVGVNVRSWSKADSLIYDNNDTLALRDINIAIRYNDNFELAELPLKVAVTTPDARHFEEVIKLKINHPRTALTIATTESLPYRSNVVLAQKGEYIFAFTPLAEVRGVEAIGIEFREIAE
;
A
#
# COMPACT_ATOMS: atom_id res chain seq x y z
N MET A 1 -7.25 59.78 31.70
CA MET A 1 -7.50 59.45 30.33
C MET A 1 -6.77 58.26 29.91
N ARG A 2 -7.45 57.16 29.80
CA ARG A 2 -6.77 55.90 29.56
C ARG A 2 -7.31 55.21 28.35
N GLY A 3 -6.53 55.27 27.28
CA GLY A 3 -6.74 54.38 26.18
C GLY A 3 -6.16 53.02 26.48
N VAL A 4 -6.96 52.09 26.93
CA VAL A 4 -6.54 50.71 26.97
C VAL A 4 -6.75 50.12 25.59
N GLY A 5 -5.69 50.15 24.82
CA GLY A 5 -5.69 49.44 23.57
C GLY A 5 -5.80 47.94 23.83
N ARG A 6 -7.00 47.44 23.70
CA ARG A 6 -7.18 45.97 23.64
C ARG A 6 -6.62 45.48 22.31
N ILE A 7 -5.42 45.01 22.39
CA ILE A 7 -4.87 44.22 21.30
C ILE A 7 -5.61 42.88 21.33
N VAL A 8 -6.61 42.77 20.50
CA VAL A 8 -7.19 41.46 20.21
C VAL A 8 -6.22 40.77 19.28
N VAL A 9 -5.38 39.94 19.87
CA VAL A 9 -4.58 39.01 19.11
C VAL A 9 -5.54 37.95 18.58
N MET A 10 -5.99 38.17 17.36
CA MET A 10 -6.76 37.18 16.63
C MET A 10 -5.78 36.08 16.20
N VAL A 11 -5.68 35.05 17.04
CA VAL A 11 -4.99 33.85 16.63
C VAL A 11 -5.84 33.15 15.60
N VAL A 12 -5.54 33.42 14.33
CA VAL A 12 -6.10 32.67 13.23
C VAL A 12 -5.41 31.30 13.30
N ALA A 13 -6.05 30.36 13.94
CA ALA A 13 -5.68 28.96 13.83
C ALA A 13 -5.94 28.55 12.38
N MET A 14 -4.89 28.56 11.57
CA MET A 14 -4.93 27.89 10.28
C MET A 14 -5.04 26.39 10.57
N VAL A 15 -6.26 25.91 10.60
CA VAL A 15 -6.50 24.49 10.46
C VAL A 15 -6.16 24.16 9.01
N ALA A 16 -4.93 23.74 8.80
CA ALA A 16 -4.57 23.14 7.53
C ALA A 16 -5.32 21.80 7.47
N CYS A 17 -6.53 21.85 6.93
CA CYS A 17 -7.20 20.66 6.45
C CYS A 17 -6.39 20.14 5.28
N SER A 18 -5.37 19.34 5.56
CA SER A 18 -4.78 18.50 4.54
C SER A 18 -5.81 17.44 4.19
N CYS A 19 -6.65 17.70 3.21
CA CYS A 19 -7.46 16.70 2.55
C CYS A 19 -6.56 15.83 1.69
N LEU A 20 -5.63 15.13 2.31
CA LEU A 20 -5.02 13.97 1.72
C LEU A 20 -6.05 12.85 1.90
N ALA A 21 -6.66 12.42 0.79
CA ALA A 21 -7.36 11.15 0.79
C ALA A 21 -6.44 10.13 1.44
N PRO A 22 -6.86 9.41 2.49
CA PRO A 22 -5.99 8.44 3.13
C PRO A 22 -5.66 7.35 2.13
N GLN A 23 -4.50 7.43 1.55
CA GLN A 23 -3.94 6.32 0.81
C GLN A 23 -3.54 5.30 1.85
N ASN A 24 -4.39 4.32 2.08
CA ASN A 24 -4.09 3.18 2.94
C ASN A 24 -3.13 2.24 2.22
N THR A 25 -1.91 2.70 2.02
CA THR A 25 -0.83 1.92 1.44
C THR A 25 0.10 1.45 2.54
N GLN A 26 0.27 0.15 2.63
CA GLN A 26 1.24 -0.46 3.53
C GLN A 26 2.21 -1.31 2.72
N MET A 27 3.49 -1.12 2.95
CA MET A 27 4.55 -1.85 2.26
C MET A 27 5.54 -2.42 3.26
N VAL A 28 6.11 -3.56 2.91
CA VAL A 28 7.22 -4.18 3.63
C VAL A 28 8.46 -4.17 2.75
N GLY A 29 9.61 -3.81 3.32
CA GLY A 29 10.89 -3.89 2.63
C GLY A 29 11.30 -5.33 2.39
N VAL A 30 11.81 -5.59 1.20
CA VAL A 30 12.35 -6.90 0.82
C VAL A 30 13.83 -6.79 0.51
N ASN A 31 14.53 -7.93 0.41
CA ASN A 31 15.94 -7.90 0.07
C ASN A 31 16.11 -7.48 -1.41
N VAL A 32 16.59 -6.27 -1.64
CA VAL A 32 16.72 -5.68 -2.97
C VAL A 32 17.71 -6.44 -3.87
N ARG A 33 18.67 -7.12 -3.28
CA ARG A 33 19.68 -7.90 -4.03
C ARG A 33 19.18 -9.27 -4.45
N SER A 34 18.32 -9.88 -3.62
CA SER A 34 17.87 -11.25 -3.82
C SER A 34 16.62 -11.50 -2.98
N TRP A 35 15.46 -11.25 -3.57
CA TRP A 35 14.19 -11.56 -2.94
C TRP A 35 13.68 -12.91 -3.40
N SER A 36 13.58 -13.86 -2.48
CA SER A 36 13.10 -15.23 -2.77
C SER A 36 12.23 -15.81 -1.66
N LYS A 37 12.17 -15.13 -0.52
CA LYS A 37 11.41 -15.58 0.66
C LYS A 37 10.11 -14.83 0.80
N ALA A 38 9.17 -15.42 1.56
CA ALA A 38 7.95 -14.76 1.93
C ALA A 38 8.23 -13.53 2.80
N ASP A 39 7.66 -12.40 2.43
CA ASP A 39 7.60 -11.20 3.25
C ASP A 39 6.14 -10.86 3.49
N SER A 40 5.79 -10.54 4.72
CA SER A 40 4.41 -10.32 5.12
C SER A 40 4.21 -8.98 5.80
N LEU A 41 2.98 -8.48 5.69
CA LEU A 41 2.52 -7.31 6.41
C LEU A 41 1.20 -7.61 7.11
N ILE A 42 0.91 -6.85 8.15
CA ILE A 42 -0.32 -6.95 8.91
C ILE A 42 -1.15 -5.70 8.65
N TYR A 43 -2.38 -5.91 8.21
CA TYR A 43 -3.37 -4.86 8.06
C TYR A 43 -4.45 -5.01 9.12
N ASP A 44 -4.59 -3.99 9.97
CA ASP A 44 -5.63 -3.96 10.99
C ASP A 44 -6.91 -3.33 10.42
N ASN A 45 -7.93 -4.18 10.20
CA ASN A 45 -9.18 -3.77 9.62
C ASN A 45 -10.17 -3.32 10.69
N ASN A 46 -10.58 -2.07 10.62
CA ASN A 46 -11.56 -1.48 11.54
C ASN A 46 -12.93 -1.23 10.89
N ASP A 47 -13.00 -1.27 9.57
CA ASP A 47 -14.24 -1.05 8.82
C ASP A 47 -14.66 -2.32 8.10
N THR A 48 -15.74 -2.93 8.57
CA THR A 48 -16.26 -4.20 8.05
C THR A 48 -17.33 -4.02 6.98
N LEU A 49 -17.68 -2.79 6.64
CA LEU A 49 -18.75 -2.46 5.68
C LEU A 49 -18.22 -1.80 4.41
N ALA A 50 -17.06 -1.16 4.46
CA ALA A 50 -16.52 -0.43 3.33
C ALA A 50 -16.24 -1.34 2.13
N LEU A 51 -16.69 -0.88 0.97
CA LEU A 51 -16.37 -1.49 -0.32
C LEU A 51 -15.06 -0.90 -0.82
N ARG A 52 -14.09 -1.76 -1.14
CA ARG A 52 -12.74 -1.33 -1.49
C ARG A 52 -12.21 -2.08 -2.70
N ASP A 53 -11.32 -1.42 -3.42
CA ASP A 53 -10.40 -2.10 -4.33
C ASP A 53 -9.10 -2.37 -3.60
N ILE A 54 -8.52 -3.53 -3.82
CA ILE A 54 -7.21 -3.92 -3.30
C ILE A 54 -6.24 -3.95 -4.46
N ASN A 55 -5.21 -3.13 -4.38
CA ASN A 55 -4.10 -3.12 -5.30
C ASN A 55 -2.85 -3.67 -4.62
N ILE A 56 -1.96 -4.25 -5.40
CA ILE A 56 -0.62 -4.60 -4.94
C ILE A 56 0.31 -3.46 -5.30
N ALA A 57 0.99 -2.92 -4.30
CA ALA A 57 1.98 -1.88 -4.47
C ALA A 57 3.37 -2.52 -4.52
N ILE A 58 4.15 -2.15 -5.52
CA ILE A 58 5.53 -2.62 -5.68
C ILE A 58 6.46 -1.43 -5.91
N ARG A 59 7.58 -1.42 -5.20
CA ARG A 59 8.65 -0.46 -5.40
C ARG A 59 9.88 -1.18 -5.90
N TYR A 60 10.43 -0.73 -7.00
CA TYR A 60 11.58 -1.35 -7.65
C TYR A 60 12.53 -0.30 -8.23
N ASN A 61 13.76 -0.71 -8.44
CA ASN A 61 14.81 0.11 -9.06
C ASN A 61 15.16 -0.41 -10.46
N ASP A 62 16.18 0.18 -11.08
CA ASP A 62 16.58 -0.14 -12.45
C ASP A 62 17.17 -1.56 -12.62
N ASN A 63 17.52 -2.24 -11.52
CA ASN A 63 17.97 -3.64 -11.58
C ASN A 63 16.83 -4.64 -11.75
N PHE A 64 15.59 -4.19 -11.59
CA PHE A 64 14.42 -5.01 -11.85
C PHE A 64 14.04 -4.90 -13.32
N GLU A 65 14.18 -6.00 -14.06
CA GLU A 65 14.02 -6.01 -15.52
C GLU A 65 12.82 -6.83 -16.01
N LEU A 66 12.08 -7.46 -15.11
CA LEU A 66 10.96 -8.31 -15.49
C LEU A 66 9.76 -7.50 -15.96
N ALA A 67 9.16 -7.95 -17.07
CA ALA A 67 7.88 -7.41 -17.55
C ALA A 67 6.70 -7.94 -16.73
N GLU A 68 6.81 -9.15 -16.21
CA GLU A 68 5.84 -9.79 -15.33
C GLU A 68 6.55 -10.39 -14.13
N LEU A 69 5.96 -10.19 -12.96
CA LEU A 69 6.44 -10.81 -11.72
C LEU A 69 5.45 -11.89 -11.28
N PRO A 70 5.78 -13.18 -11.41
CA PRO A 70 5.00 -14.25 -10.81
C PRO A 70 5.13 -14.21 -9.30
N LEU A 71 4.01 -14.10 -8.61
CA LEU A 71 3.96 -13.86 -7.19
C LEU A 71 2.90 -14.75 -6.53
N LYS A 72 3.26 -15.43 -5.46
CA LYS A 72 2.30 -16.07 -4.59
C LYS A 72 1.82 -15.07 -3.53
N VAL A 73 0.51 -14.86 -3.48
CA VAL A 73 -0.14 -14.03 -2.48
C VAL A 73 -0.88 -14.94 -1.52
N ALA A 74 -0.60 -14.82 -0.25
CA ALA A 74 -1.27 -15.55 0.81
C ALA A 74 -1.95 -14.55 1.74
N VAL A 75 -3.20 -14.83 2.09
CA VAL A 75 -3.97 -13.99 3.00
C VAL A 75 -4.47 -14.84 4.16
N THR A 76 -4.17 -14.41 5.37
CA THR A 76 -4.72 -15.00 6.59
C THR A 76 -5.68 -14.01 7.23
N THR A 77 -6.91 -14.43 7.45
CA THR A 77 -7.98 -13.62 8.02
C THR A 77 -7.92 -13.60 9.55
N PRO A 78 -8.62 -12.67 10.22
CA PRO A 78 -8.65 -12.63 11.70
C PRO A 78 -9.14 -13.92 12.36
N ASP A 79 -10.00 -14.70 11.69
CA ASP A 79 -10.46 -16.02 12.17
C ASP A 79 -9.55 -17.18 11.74
N ALA A 80 -8.31 -16.88 11.32
CA ALA A 80 -7.28 -17.83 10.95
C ALA A 80 -7.57 -18.68 9.69
N ARG A 81 -8.45 -18.22 8.81
CA ARG A 81 -8.60 -18.82 7.48
C ARG A 81 -7.43 -18.39 6.61
N HIS A 82 -6.96 -19.30 5.79
CA HIS A 82 -5.79 -19.08 4.95
C HIS A 82 -6.16 -19.30 3.47
N PHE A 83 -5.80 -18.32 2.64
CA PHE A 83 -6.02 -18.36 1.20
C PHE A 83 -4.71 -18.10 0.49
N GLU A 84 -4.39 -18.90 -0.52
CA GLU A 84 -3.21 -18.70 -1.35
C GLU A 84 -3.59 -18.72 -2.83
N GLU A 85 -2.93 -17.88 -3.60
CA GLU A 85 -3.02 -17.90 -5.05
C GLU A 85 -1.73 -17.40 -5.69
N VAL A 86 -1.51 -17.82 -6.93
CA VAL A 86 -0.40 -17.33 -7.75
C VAL A 86 -0.95 -16.37 -8.77
N ILE A 87 -0.36 -15.19 -8.83
CA ILE A 87 -0.70 -14.15 -9.79
C ILE A 87 0.53 -13.74 -10.59
N LYS A 88 0.31 -13.09 -11.72
CA LYS A 88 1.36 -12.44 -12.50
C LYS A 88 1.13 -10.95 -12.50
N LEU A 89 2.00 -10.21 -11.84
CA LEU A 89 1.95 -8.75 -11.87
C LEU A 89 2.58 -8.23 -13.16
N LYS A 90 1.81 -7.48 -13.93
CA LYS A 90 2.32 -6.79 -15.11
C LYS A 90 2.97 -5.49 -14.70
N ILE A 91 4.26 -5.38 -14.92
CA ILE A 91 5.04 -4.20 -14.55
C ILE A 91 5.17 -3.28 -15.76
N ASN A 92 4.80 -2.03 -15.60
CA ASN A 92 4.73 -1.08 -16.71
C ASN A 92 6.07 -0.46 -17.07
N HIS A 93 7.04 -0.44 -16.17
CA HIS A 93 8.35 0.20 -16.34
C HIS A 93 8.24 1.60 -16.96
N PRO A 94 7.53 2.55 -16.31
CA PRO A 94 7.40 3.88 -16.88
C PRO A 94 8.77 4.54 -17.01
N ARG A 95 9.03 5.12 -18.17
CA ARG A 95 10.28 5.84 -18.42
C ARG A 95 10.19 7.23 -17.77
N THR A 96 10.68 7.34 -16.56
CA THR A 96 10.92 8.63 -15.91
C THR A 96 12.42 8.82 -15.80
N ALA A 97 12.92 9.85 -16.45
CA ALA A 97 14.36 10.08 -16.66
C ALA A 97 15.18 10.39 -15.39
N LEU A 98 14.56 10.49 -14.21
CA LEU A 98 15.23 10.98 -12.99
C LEU A 98 14.85 10.22 -11.72
N THR A 99 14.19 9.08 -11.80
CA THR A 99 13.77 8.32 -10.62
C THR A 99 14.75 7.18 -10.33
N ILE A 100 15.28 7.18 -9.13
CA ILE A 100 16.13 6.11 -8.60
C ILE A 100 15.29 4.84 -8.36
N ALA A 101 14.02 5.01 -8.00
CA ALA A 101 13.07 3.93 -7.77
C ALA A 101 11.67 4.32 -8.24
N THR A 102 10.91 3.35 -8.69
CA THR A 102 9.53 3.51 -9.15
C THR A 102 8.58 2.74 -8.24
N THR A 103 7.48 3.36 -7.85
CA THR A 103 6.40 2.68 -7.15
C THR A 103 5.20 2.58 -8.08
N GLU A 104 4.71 1.35 -8.29
CA GLU A 104 3.49 1.08 -9.03
C GLU A 104 2.45 0.44 -8.14
N SER A 105 1.19 0.79 -8.40
CA SER A 105 0.03 0.18 -7.75
C SER A 105 -0.77 -0.55 -8.83
N LEU A 106 -0.88 -1.87 -8.67
CA LEU A 106 -1.42 -2.75 -9.69
C LEU A 106 -2.71 -3.41 -9.18
N PRO A 107 -3.78 -3.48 -10.00
CA PRO A 107 -5.03 -4.09 -9.57
C PRO A 107 -4.86 -5.54 -9.14
N TYR A 108 -5.48 -5.90 -8.01
CA TYR A 108 -5.49 -7.26 -7.50
C TYR A 108 -6.90 -7.79 -7.31
N ARG A 109 -7.72 -7.10 -6.53
CA ARG A 109 -9.13 -7.43 -6.31
C ARG A 109 -9.98 -6.16 -6.33
N SER A 110 -11.16 -6.27 -6.89
CA SER A 110 -12.13 -5.17 -6.96
C SER A 110 -13.37 -5.50 -6.15
N ASN A 111 -14.01 -4.48 -5.62
CA ASN A 111 -15.28 -4.59 -4.91
C ASN A 111 -15.24 -5.58 -3.72
N VAL A 112 -14.23 -5.43 -2.88
CA VAL A 112 -14.01 -6.30 -1.74
C VAL A 112 -14.54 -5.66 -0.46
N VAL A 113 -15.25 -6.45 0.34
CA VAL A 113 -15.60 -6.10 1.71
C VAL A 113 -14.82 -6.99 2.65
N LEU A 114 -14.02 -6.38 3.53
CA LEU A 114 -13.32 -7.11 4.59
C LEU A 114 -14.28 -7.25 5.77
N ALA A 115 -15.02 -8.34 5.79
CA ALA A 115 -16.15 -8.53 6.69
C ALA A 115 -15.78 -8.79 8.16
N GLN A 116 -14.51 -9.05 8.43
CA GLN A 116 -14.04 -9.32 9.78
C GLN A 116 -13.21 -8.16 10.31
N LYS A 117 -13.48 -7.76 11.53
CA LYS A 117 -12.64 -6.82 12.25
C LYS A 117 -11.41 -7.54 12.79
N GLY A 118 -10.25 -6.91 12.67
CA GLY A 118 -9.01 -7.43 13.21
C GLY A 118 -7.90 -7.50 12.18
N GLU A 119 -6.90 -8.31 12.47
CA GLU A 119 -5.68 -8.37 11.69
C GLU A 119 -5.78 -9.35 10.51
N TYR A 120 -5.55 -8.82 9.32
CA TYR A 120 -5.31 -9.58 8.10
C TYR A 120 -3.81 -9.63 7.83
N ILE A 121 -3.28 -10.81 7.54
CA ILE A 121 -1.88 -10.99 7.21
C ILE A 121 -1.78 -11.22 5.70
N PHE A 122 -1.04 -10.37 5.01
CA PHE A 122 -0.74 -10.52 3.59
C PHE A 122 0.71 -10.93 3.44
N ALA A 123 0.95 -12.07 2.83
CA ALA A 123 2.30 -12.58 2.57
C ALA A 123 2.53 -12.67 1.07
N PHE A 124 3.70 -12.21 0.65
CA PHE A 124 4.11 -12.18 -0.76
C PHE A 124 5.38 -12.98 -0.93
N THR A 125 5.34 -13.93 -1.85
CA THR A 125 6.50 -14.78 -2.16
C THR A 125 6.69 -14.81 -3.67
N PRO A 126 7.85 -14.36 -4.18
CA PRO A 126 8.14 -14.51 -5.61
C PRO A 126 8.37 -15.99 -5.93
N LEU A 127 7.98 -16.43 -7.12
CA LEU A 127 8.15 -17.82 -7.55
C LEU A 127 9.60 -18.17 -7.92
N ALA A 128 10.40 -17.14 -8.16
CA ALA A 128 11.82 -17.25 -8.43
C ALA A 128 12.55 -16.10 -7.77
N GLU A 129 13.85 -16.23 -7.58
CA GLU A 129 14.67 -15.15 -7.06
C GLU A 129 14.59 -13.91 -7.95
N VAL A 130 14.37 -12.74 -7.36
CA VAL A 130 14.18 -11.46 -8.06
C VAL A 130 15.15 -10.43 -7.51
N ARG A 131 15.72 -9.63 -8.40
CA ARG A 131 16.59 -8.50 -8.06
C ARG A 131 15.87 -7.18 -8.34
N GLY A 132 16.19 -6.19 -7.55
CA GLY A 132 15.75 -4.83 -7.80
C GLY A 132 14.40 -4.46 -7.21
N VAL A 133 13.70 -5.38 -6.56
CA VAL A 133 12.49 -5.04 -5.79
C VAL A 133 12.90 -4.56 -4.41
N GLU A 134 12.47 -3.36 -4.04
CA GLU A 134 12.80 -2.74 -2.76
C GLU A 134 11.72 -2.97 -1.70
N ALA A 135 10.45 -2.98 -2.12
CA ALA A 135 9.31 -3.16 -1.23
C ALA A 135 8.12 -3.72 -1.99
N ILE A 136 7.26 -4.41 -1.25
CA ILE A 136 5.99 -4.97 -1.74
C ILE A 136 4.90 -4.69 -0.70
N GLY A 137 3.68 -4.51 -1.13
CA GLY A 137 2.59 -4.30 -0.21
C GLY A 137 1.23 -4.21 -0.86
N ILE A 138 0.31 -3.62 -0.14
CA ILE A 138 -1.08 -3.44 -0.55
C ILE A 138 -1.49 -1.98 -0.45
N GLU A 139 -2.38 -1.58 -1.35
CA GLU A 139 -3.07 -0.31 -1.33
C GLU A 139 -4.57 -0.57 -1.36
N PHE A 140 -5.27 -0.03 -0.37
CA PHE A 140 -6.73 -0.06 -0.35
C PHE A 140 -7.28 1.25 -0.87
N ARG A 141 -8.23 1.17 -1.78
CA ARG A 141 -9.00 2.33 -2.27
C ARG A 141 -10.46 2.14 -1.91
N GLU A 142 -11.02 3.08 -1.18
CA GLU A 142 -12.45 3.11 -0.94
C GLU A 142 -13.17 3.51 -2.23
N ILE A 143 -14.22 2.76 -2.55
CA ILE A 143 -15.07 3.07 -3.68
C ILE A 143 -16.16 4.01 -3.18
N ALA A 144 -16.20 5.22 -3.74
CA ALA A 144 -17.28 6.15 -3.49
C ALA A 144 -18.56 5.65 -4.17
N GLU A 145 -19.64 5.54 -3.39
CA GLU A 145 -20.96 5.26 -3.93
C GLU A 145 -21.51 6.46 -4.73
#